data_342d0c139e01e1a3ccd0a6a45ee59c57
#
_entry.id   342d0c139e01e1a3ccd0a6a45ee59c57
#
_cell.length_a   1.000
_cell.length_b   1.000
_cell.length_c   1.000
_cell.angle_alpha   90.00
_cell.angle_beta   90.00
_cell.angle_gamma   90.00
#
_symmetry.space_group_name_H-M   'P 1'
#
loop_
_entity.id
_entity.type
_entity.pdbx_description
1 polymer ?
#
loop_
_entity_poly.entity_id
_entity_poly.type
_entity_poly.pdbx_seq_one_letter_code
_entity_poly.pdbx_strand_id
1 'polypeptide(L)'
;MLAYANILVYGVGRIEGAMRNINIELEIIEWNPDDARKEKVLKKSFSDLLWTKSNGISTVYAVSQTKNPVRACIEIAERLFKAPISIMPTRWHDDFVGYSDIANYVGMTHEAVRLIATGKRGPGDFPKPRGYIGVATNRSPLWTWAEVSPWFNANYEIKDEEHFPTNDEIIEINAHIAGLRKKYHSKTLVAI
;
A
#
# COMPACT_ATOMS: atom_id res chain seq x y z
N MET A 1 40.13 -19.65 18.74
CA MET A 1 39.30 -20.29 17.71
C MET A 1 38.02 -19.49 17.58
N LEU A 2 37.99 -18.50 16.68
CA LEU A 2 36.89 -17.55 16.48
C LEU A 2 35.93 -18.15 15.47
N ALA A 3 34.70 -18.42 15.91
CA ALA A 3 33.61 -18.86 15.04
C ALA A 3 33.03 -17.63 14.31
N TYR A 4 33.23 -17.58 13.02
CA TYR A 4 32.57 -16.63 12.13
C TYR A 4 31.09 -17.00 12.02
N ALA A 5 30.22 -16.16 12.56
CA ALA A 5 28.80 -16.23 12.29
C ALA A 5 28.56 -15.77 10.84
N ASN A 6 28.19 -16.72 9.97
CA ASN A 6 27.69 -16.42 8.64
C ASN A 6 26.34 -15.69 8.76
N ILE A 7 26.36 -14.37 8.60
CA ILE A 7 25.17 -13.60 8.32
C ILE A 7 24.82 -13.88 6.85
N LEU A 8 23.91 -14.83 6.65
CA LEU A 8 23.20 -14.97 5.38
C LEU A 8 22.29 -13.75 5.22
N VAL A 9 22.80 -12.74 4.53
CA VAL A 9 21.98 -11.68 3.96
C VAL A 9 21.14 -12.36 2.87
N TYR A 10 19.88 -12.65 3.19
CA TYR A 10 18.89 -12.96 2.16
C TYR A 10 18.74 -11.73 1.29
N GLY A 11 19.51 -11.69 0.24
CA GLY A 11 19.34 -10.77 -0.87
C GLY A 11 17.99 -11.11 -1.50
N VAL A 12 16.96 -10.37 -1.15
CA VAL A 12 15.79 -10.20 -2.00
C VAL A 12 16.35 -9.64 -3.30
N GLY A 13 16.59 -10.52 -4.27
CA GLY A 13 17.08 -10.15 -5.59
C GLY A 13 16.07 -9.17 -6.18
N ARG A 14 16.39 -7.87 -6.08
CA ARG A 14 15.75 -6.83 -6.85
C ARG A 14 15.89 -7.24 -8.31
N ILE A 15 14.83 -7.79 -8.90
CA ILE A 15 14.76 -7.94 -10.36
C ILE A 15 14.52 -6.52 -10.87
N GLU A 16 15.59 -5.73 -10.92
CA GLU A 16 15.57 -4.40 -11.52
C GLU A 16 15.25 -4.58 -13.00
N GLY A 17 14.08 -4.09 -13.39
CA GLY A 17 13.71 -3.93 -14.78
C GLY A 17 12.63 -4.83 -15.36
N ALA A 18 12.03 -5.75 -14.62
CA ALA A 18 10.84 -6.46 -15.08
C ALA A 18 9.59 -5.56 -15.00
N MET A 19 8.74 -5.60 -16.05
CA MET A 19 7.40 -4.98 -16.00
C MET A 19 6.54 -5.76 -15.02
N ARG A 20 5.89 -5.05 -14.09
CA ARG A 20 4.98 -5.62 -13.10
C ARG A 20 3.65 -4.88 -13.14
N ASN A 21 2.55 -5.59 -12.95
CA ASN A 21 1.28 -4.98 -12.68
C ASN A 21 1.27 -4.57 -11.20
N ILE A 22 1.07 -3.29 -10.95
CA ILE A 22 1.05 -2.74 -9.60
C ILE A 22 -0.33 -2.18 -9.34
N ASN A 23 -0.90 -2.59 -8.22
CA ASN A 23 -2.07 -1.97 -7.64
C ASN A 23 -1.65 -0.69 -6.92
N ILE A 24 -2.24 0.41 -7.30
CA ILE A 24 -2.00 1.73 -6.72
C ILE A 24 -3.28 2.15 -6.01
N GLU A 25 -3.17 2.42 -4.72
CA GLU A 25 -4.27 2.90 -3.92
C GLU A 25 -3.84 4.13 -3.12
N LEU A 26 -4.47 5.28 -3.40
CA LEU A 26 -4.17 6.54 -2.75
C LEU A 26 -5.39 7.06 -2.01
N GLU A 27 -5.22 7.43 -0.75
CA GLU A 27 -6.23 8.19 -0.02
C GLU A 27 -6.31 9.61 -0.54
N ILE A 28 -7.53 10.12 -0.64
CA ILE A 28 -7.81 11.46 -1.13
C ILE A 28 -8.76 12.21 -0.18
N ILE A 29 -8.66 13.52 -0.18
CA ILE A 29 -9.62 14.40 0.50
C ILE A 29 -10.53 15.09 -0.52
N GLU A 30 -11.65 15.60 -0.02
CA GLU A 30 -12.62 16.42 -0.76
C GLU A 30 -13.37 15.72 -1.90
N TRP A 31 -13.38 14.38 -1.93
CA TRP A 31 -14.26 13.67 -2.85
C TRP A 31 -15.62 13.39 -2.22
N ASN A 32 -16.67 13.87 -2.88
CA ASN A 32 -18.07 13.52 -2.59
C ASN A 32 -18.65 12.80 -3.81
N PRO A 33 -19.06 11.52 -3.71
CA PRO A 33 -19.65 10.78 -4.82
C PRO A 33 -20.95 11.39 -5.36
N ASP A 34 -21.66 12.17 -4.53
CA ASP A 34 -22.93 12.79 -4.92
C ASP A 34 -22.76 14.13 -5.67
N ASP A 35 -21.52 14.61 -5.86
CA ASP A 35 -21.24 15.81 -6.63
C ASP A 35 -21.19 15.51 -8.14
N ALA A 36 -22.33 15.66 -8.80
CA ALA A 36 -22.48 15.39 -10.22
C ALA A 36 -21.52 16.19 -11.12
N ARG A 37 -21.04 17.38 -10.68
CA ARG A 37 -20.08 18.18 -11.46
C ARG A 37 -18.70 17.51 -11.40
N LYS A 38 -18.28 17.10 -10.21
CA LYS A 38 -17.03 16.37 -10.03
C LYS A 38 -17.08 15.04 -10.72
N GLU A 39 -18.17 14.29 -10.62
CA GLU A 39 -18.34 13.02 -11.29
C GLU A 39 -18.14 13.12 -12.81
N LYS A 40 -18.72 14.13 -13.47
CA LYS A 40 -18.56 14.35 -14.90
C LYS A 40 -17.10 14.60 -15.29
N VAL A 41 -16.38 15.39 -14.50
CA VAL A 41 -14.93 15.65 -14.75
C VAL A 41 -14.13 14.39 -14.53
N LEU A 42 -14.41 13.62 -13.47
CA LEU A 42 -13.72 12.36 -13.19
C LEU A 42 -13.88 11.35 -14.30
N LYS A 43 -15.11 11.11 -14.74
CA LYS A 43 -15.41 10.19 -15.87
C LYS A 43 -14.67 10.58 -17.16
N LYS A 44 -14.52 11.89 -17.42
CA LYS A 44 -13.85 12.38 -18.63
C LYS A 44 -12.33 12.33 -18.53
N SER A 45 -11.76 12.72 -17.42
CA SER A 45 -10.31 12.97 -17.27
C SER A 45 -9.56 11.82 -16.58
N PHE A 46 -10.29 10.93 -15.92
CA PHE A 46 -9.76 9.86 -15.07
C PHE A 46 -10.57 8.57 -15.23
N SER A 47 -10.95 8.23 -16.46
CA SER A 47 -11.68 6.99 -16.78
C SER A 47 -10.87 5.72 -16.49
N ASP A 48 -9.56 5.87 -16.32
CA ASP A 48 -8.59 4.83 -15.95
C ASP A 48 -8.47 4.63 -14.44
N LEU A 49 -9.18 5.41 -13.63
CA LEU A 49 -9.15 5.32 -12.18
C LEU A 49 -10.50 4.88 -11.61
N LEU A 50 -10.46 4.02 -10.61
CA LEU A 50 -11.62 3.67 -9.80
C LEU A 50 -11.66 4.52 -8.53
N TRP A 51 -12.85 4.93 -8.14
CA TRP A 51 -13.07 5.81 -7.00
C TRP A 51 -13.96 5.10 -6.00
N THR A 52 -13.50 5.01 -4.77
CA THR A 52 -14.24 4.36 -3.70
C THR A 52 -14.35 5.26 -2.46
N LYS A 53 -15.39 5.04 -1.66
CA LYS A 53 -15.51 5.63 -0.35
C LYS A 53 -16.06 4.57 0.60
N SER A 54 -15.28 4.22 1.59
CA SER A 54 -15.64 3.24 2.61
C SER A 54 -15.26 3.75 3.98
N ASN A 55 -16.18 3.64 4.95
CA ASN A 55 -15.94 4.02 6.35
C ASN A 55 -15.36 5.44 6.52
N GLY A 56 -15.79 6.39 5.67
CA GLY A 56 -15.31 7.77 5.70
C GLY A 56 -13.98 8.02 5.01
N ILE A 57 -13.29 6.98 4.55
CA ILE A 57 -12.05 7.08 3.76
C ILE A 57 -12.42 7.06 2.28
N SER A 58 -11.95 8.06 1.56
CA SER A 58 -12.06 8.11 0.09
C SER A 58 -10.74 7.71 -0.51
N THR A 59 -10.79 6.76 -1.46
CA THR A 59 -9.60 6.26 -2.14
C THR A 59 -9.76 6.32 -3.65
N VAL A 60 -8.65 6.44 -4.34
CA VAL A 60 -8.53 6.23 -5.77
C VAL A 60 -7.65 5.02 -6.01
N TYR A 61 -8.14 4.15 -6.87
CA TYR A 61 -7.48 2.90 -7.23
C TYR A 61 -7.13 2.89 -8.72
N ALA A 62 -5.93 2.40 -9.03
CA ALA A 62 -5.46 2.19 -10.40
C ALA A 62 -4.59 0.94 -10.49
N VAL A 63 -4.55 0.33 -11.67
CA VAL A 63 -3.57 -0.69 -12.02
C VAL A 63 -2.58 -0.09 -13.00
N SER A 64 -1.31 -0.19 -12.73
CA SER A 64 -0.25 0.30 -13.61
C SER A 64 0.74 -0.79 -13.95
N GLN A 65 1.01 -0.98 -15.24
CA GLN A 65 2.11 -1.84 -15.67
C GLN A 65 3.39 -1.03 -15.70
N THR A 66 4.31 -1.28 -14.77
CA THR A 66 5.47 -0.43 -14.58
C THR A 66 6.70 -1.21 -14.11
N LYS A 67 7.87 -0.64 -14.40
CA LYS A 67 9.17 -1.05 -13.80
C LYS A 67 9.49 -0.26 -12.54
N ASN A 68 8.81 0.87 -12.33
CA ASN A 68 9.05 1.77 -11.21
C ASN A 68 7.72 2.12 -10.52
N PRO A 69 7.36 1.41 -9.45
CA PRO A 69 6.13 1.64 -8.69
C PRO A 69 6.00 3.05 -8.15
N VAL A 70 7.09 3.58 -7.60
CA VAL A 70 7.13 4.93 -7.01
C VAL A 70 6.75 5.97 -8.05
N ARG A 71 7.38 5.90 -9.22
CA ARG A 71 7.11 6.84 -10.31
C ARG A 71 5.66 6.75 -10.79
N ALA A 72 5.12 5.55 -10.96
CA ALA A 72 3.73 5.36 -11.38
C ALA A 72 2.74 5.99 -10.38
N CYS A 73 2.95 5.79 -9.08
CA CYS A 73 2.14 6.41 -8.03
C CYS A 73 2.25 7.94 -8.05
N ILE A 74 3.47 8.47 -8.21
CA ILE A 74 3.71 9.91 -8.26
C ILE A 74 3.02 10.54 -9.47
N GLU A 75 3.08 9.93 -10.64
CA GLU A 75 2.42 10.41 -11.85
C GLU A 75 0.89 10.50 -11.66
N ILE A 76 0.27 9.51 -11.02
CA ILE A 76 -1.14 9.56 -10.67
C ILE A 76 -1.43 10.68 -9.67
N ALA A 77 -0.65 10.80 -8.61
CA ALA A 77 -0.80 11.86 -7.62
C ALA A 77 -0.68 13.24 -8.28
N GLU A 78 0.31 13.46 -9.16
CA GLU A 78 0.47 14.71 -9.88
C GLU A 78 -0.70 15.03 -10.83
N ARG A 79 -1.25 14.01 -11.52
CA ARG A 79 -2.44 14.17 -12.36
C ARG A 79 -3.63 14.65 -11.53
N LEU A 80 -3.82 14.09 -10.34
CA LEU A 80 -4.89 14.48 -9.42
C LEU A 80 -4.69 15.91 -8.91
N PHE A 81 -3.49 16.31 -8.52
CA PHE A 81 -3.19 17.67 -8.11
C PHE A 81 -3.37 18.70 -9.22
N LYS A 82 -3.18 18.33 -10.48
CA LYS A 82 -3.36 19.20 -11.66
C LYS A 82 -4.80 19.20 -12.17
N ALA A 83 -5.68 18.40 -11.60
CA ALA A 83 -7.08 18.32 -12.02
C ALA A 83 -7.79 19.67 -11.86
N PRO A 84 -8.74 19.98 -12.76
CA PRO A 84 -9.54 21.22 -12.66
C PRO A 84 -10.54 21.22 -11.49
N ILE A 85 -10.55 20.17 -10.72
CA ILE A 85 -11.33 19.98 -9.49
C ILE A 85 -10.37 19.66 -8.35
N SER A 86 -10.63 20.19 -7.17
CA SER A 86 -9.83 19.91 -5.98
C SER A 86 -9.94 18.45 -5.57
N ILE A 87 -8.98 17.64 -6.00
CA ILE A 87 -8.79 16.27 -5.50
C ILE A 87 -7.35 16.19 -5.01
N MET A 88 -7.20 16.01 -3.71
CA MET A 88 -5.89 16.07 -3.09
C MET A 88 -5.52 14.70 -2.52
N PRO A 89 -4.58 13.98 -3.14
CA PRO A 89 -3.98 12.81 -2.54
C PRO A 89 -3.34 13.16 -1.20
N THR A 90 -3.53 12.29 -0.21
CA THR A 90 -2.99 12.50 1.13
C THR A 90 -1.83 11.58 1.43
N ARG A 91 -1.97 10.32 1.05
CA ARG A 91 -0.98 9.27 1.27
C ARG A 91 -1.35 8.00 0.50
N TRP A 92 -0.44 7.04 0.49
CA TRP A 92 -0.75 5.65 0.17
C TRP A 92 -1.81 5.11 1.14
N HIS A 93 -2.77 4.34 0.63
CA HIS A 93 -3.73 3.64 1.49
C HIS A 93 -3.08 2.38 2.03
N ASP A 94 -2.94 2.29 3.36
CA ASP A 94 -2.37 1.10 4.01
C ASP A 94 -3.45 0.02 4.12
N ASP A 95 -3.24 -1.11 3.47
CA ASP A 95 -4.09 -2.30 3.65
C ASP A 95 -3.66 -3.04 4.93
N PHE A 96 -4.25 -2.64 6.04
CA PHE A 96 -4.00 -3.26 7.34
C PHE A 96 -4.65 -4.62 7.44
N VAL A 97 -3.87 -5.63 7.81
CA VAL A 97 -4.29 -7.03 7.89
C VAL A 97 -4.01 -7.64 9.25
N GLY A 98 -5.00 -8.38 9.76
CA GLY A 98 -4.87 -9.26 10.92
C GLY A 98 -4.75 -10.72 10.48
N TYR A 99 -4.77 -11.65 11.45
CA TYR A 99 -4.69 -13.08 11.15
C TYR A 99 -5.79 -13.58 10.21
N SER A 100 -7.02 -13.07 10.37
CA SER A 100 -8.16 -13.50 9.55
C SER A 100 -8.04 -13.03 8.11
N ASP A 101 -7.59 -11.78 7.92
CA ASP A 101 -7.44 -11.20 6.60
C ASP A 101 -6.32 -11.91 5.84
N ILE A 102 -5.18 -12.11 6.49
CA ILE A 102 -4.07 -12.89 5.94
C ILE A 102 -4.53 -14.31 5.57
N ALA A 103 -5.26 -14.98 6.46
CA ALA A 103 -5.76 -16.33 6.23
C ALA A 103 -6.63 -16.41 4.97
N ASN A 104 -7.50 -15.42 4.76
CA ASN A 104 -8.34 -15.33 3.58
C ASN A 104 -7.49 -15.10 2.30
N TYR A 105 -6.52 -14.19 2.33
CA TYR A 105 -5.66 -13.89 1.18
C TYR A 105 -4.81 -15.09 0.75
N VAL A 106 -4.31 -15.84 1.72
CA VAL A 106 -3.41 -16.97 1.43
C VAL A 106 -4.11 -18.35 1.37
N GLY A 107 -5.43 -18.39 1.55
CA GLY A 107 -6.20 -19.64 1.52
C GLY A 107 -5.88 -20.59 2.68
N MET A 108 -5.47 -20.05 3.83
CA MET A 108 -5.16 -20.82 5.04
C MET A 108 -6.22 -20.65 6.13
N THR A 109 -6.11 -21.42 7.22
CA THR A 109 -6.93 -21.18 8.41
C THR A 109 -6.31 -20.07 9.28
N HIS A 110 -7.14 -19.33 10.00
CA HIS A 110 -6.71 -18.35 11.01
C HIS A 110 -5.64 -18.92 11.97
N GLU A 111 -5.87 -20.14 12.46
CA GLU A 111 -4.94 -20.80 13.39
C GLU A 111 -3.59 -21.14 12.71
N ALA A 112 -3.59 -21.53 11.44
CA ALA A 112 -2.36 -21.79 10.72
C ALA A 112 -1.52 -20.51 10.61
N VAL A 113 -2.14 -19.38 10.24
CA VAL A 113 -1.46 -18.09 10.16
C VAL A 113 -0.95 -17.64 11.53
N ARG A 114 -1.76 -17.82 12.59
CA ARG A 114 -1.35 -17.50 13.96
C ARG A 114 -0.12 -18.30 14.41
N LEU A 115 -0.07 -19.58 14.11
CA LEU A 115 1.09 -20.44 14.43
C LEU A 115 2.33 -20.04 13.65
N ILE A 116 2.18 -19.67 12.37
CA ILE A 116 3.27 -19.16 11.54
C ILE A 116 3.81 -17.86 12.13
N ALA A 117 2.95 -16.89 12.36
CA ALA A 117 3.34 -15.56 12.85
C ALA A 117 3.95 -15.57 14.25
N THR A 118 3.62 -16.60 15.06
CA THR A 118 4.21 -16.79 16.39
C THR A 118 5.46 -17.70 16.39
N GLY A 119 5.94 -18.11 15.21
CA GLY A 119 7.11 -18.98 15.07
C GLY A 119 6.93 -20.41 15.55
N LYS A 120 5.67 -20.85 15.76
CA LYS A 120 5.34 -22.22 16.18
C LYS A 120 5.19 -23.18 14.99
N ARG A 121 5.15 -22.66 13.78
CA ARG A 121 5.02 -23.40 12.53
C ARG A 121 5.69 -22.63 11.38
N GLY A 122 6.12 -23.37 10.35
CA GLY A 122 6.69 -22.79 9.13
C GLY A 122 8.19 -22.50 9.25
N PRO A 123 8.75 -21.79 8.26
CA PRO A 123 10.21 -21.57 8.14
C PRO A 123 10.77 -20.56 9.15
N GLY A 124 9.94 -19.82 9.87
CA GLY A 124 10.36 -18.74 10.77
C GLY A 124 10.45 -17.39 10.06
N ASP A 125 11.04 -16.42 10.75
CA ASP A 125 11.29 -15.05 10.23
C ASP A 125 10.05 -14.33 9.66
N PHE A 126 8.85 -14.66 10.18
CA PHE A 126 7.64 -13.94 9.82
C PHE A 126 7.76 -12.46 10.20
N PRO A 127 7.26 -11.52 9.40
CA PRO A 127 7.35 -10.10 9.67
C PRO A 127 6.83 -9.73 11.05
N LYS A 128 7.50 -8.81 11.73
CA LYS A 128 7.02 -8.30 13.01
C LYS A 128 5.78 -7.45 12.79
N PRO A 129 4.79 -7.53 13.68
CA PRO A 129 3.60 -6.68 13.55
C PRO A 129 3.95 -5.20 13.68
N ARG A 130 3.28 -4.38 12.89
CA ARG A 130 3.38 -2.91 12.95
C ARG A 130 2.81 -2.35 14.25
N GLY A 131 1.81 -3.03 14.77
CA GLY A 131 1.13 -2.64 16.00
C GLY A 131 0.17 -3.71 16.47
N TYR A 132 -0.64 -3.31 17.45
CA TYR A 132 -1.63 -4.20 18.04
C TYR A 132 -2.94 -3.44 18.23
N ILE A 133 -4.06 -4.09 17.93
CA ILE A 133 -5.42 -3.59 18.18
C ILE A 133 -5.99 -4.31 19.38
N GLY A 134 -6.80 -3.60 20.17
CA GLY A 134 -7.52 -4.15 21.32
C GLY A 134 -6.92 -3.73 22.66
N VAL A 135 -7.54 -4.24 23.73
CA VAL A 135 -7.14 -3.94 25.11
C VAL A 135 -5.99 -4.87 25.56
N ALA A 136 -5.30 -4.49 26.63
CA ALA A 136 -4.07 -5.16 27.08
C ALA A 136 -4.19 -6.69 27.24
N THR A 137 -5.38 -7.20 27.61
CA THR A 137 -5.66 -8.62 27.82
C THR A 137 -6.05 -9.39 26.55
N ASN A 138 -6.39 -8.67 25.46
CA ASN A 138 -6.82 -9.27 24.20
C ASN A 138 -6.35 -8.40 23.01
N ARG A 139 -5.05 -8.42 22.77
CA ARG A 139 -4.43 -7.68 21.67
C ARG A 139 -4.27 -8.57 20.44
N SER A 140 -4.75 -8.10 19.30
CA SER A 140 -4.52 -8.72 18.01
C SER A 140 -3.43 -7.95 17.26
N PRO A 141 -2.41 -8.64 16.73
CA PRO A 141 -1.37 -7.99 15.94
C PRO A 141 -1.92 -7.49 14.61
N LEU A 142 -1.28 -6.44 14.10
CA LEU A 142 -1.61 -5.77 12.86
C LEU A 142 -0.37 -5.62 12.00
N TRP A 143 -0.50 -5.93 10.72
CA TRP A 143 0.51 -5.74 9.67
C TRP A 143 -0.09 -4.92 8.54
N THR A 144 0.72 -4.55 7.55
CA THR A 144 0.22 -4.22 6.22
C THR A 144 0.41 -5.41 5.28
N TRP A 145 -0.46 -5.54 4.28
CA TRP A 145 -0.33 -6.62 3.30
C TRP A 145 0.99 -6.53 2.54
N ALA A 146 1.46 -5.31 2.23
CA ALA A 146 2.75 -5.05 1.60
C ALA A 146 3.96 -5.61 2.38
N GLU A 147 3.86 -5.77 3.72
CA GLU A 147 4.93 -6.36 4.55
C GLU A 147 4.85 -7.88 4.58
N VAL A 148 3.65 -8.43 4.49
CA VAL A 148 3.38 -9.87 4.70
C VAL A 148 3.42 -10.66 3.41
N SER A 149 2.90 -10.11 2.32
CA SER A 149 2.78 -10.82 1.04
C SER A 149 4.13 -11.29 0.49
N PRO A 150 5.25 -10.53 0.55
CA PRO A 150 6.55 -11.01 0.07
C PRO A 150 7.06 -12.23 0.85
N TRP A 151 6.77 -12.29 2.16
CA TRP A 151 7.16 -13.43 2.97
C TRP A 151 6.37 -14.70 2.59
N PHE A 152 5.05 -14.57 2.37
CA PHE A 152 4.24 -15.69 1.90
C PHE A 152 4.63 -16.14 0.50
N ASN A 153 4.88 -15.23 -0.41
CA ASN A 153 5.32 -15.54 -1.77
C ASN A 153 6.66 -16.32 -1.76
N ALA A 154 7.59 -15.94 -0.89
CA ALA A 154 8.88 -16.60 -0.78
C ALA A 154 8.81 -18.01 -0.16
N ASN A 155 7.84 -18.26 0.74
CA ASN A 155 7.82 -19.48 1.56
C ASN A 155 6.70 -20.46 1.21
N TYR A 156 5.63 -20.00 0.55
CA TYR A 156 4.44 -20.81 0.26
C TYR A 156 4.00 -20.78 -1.21
N GLU A 157 4.80 -20.19 -2.10
CA GLU A 157 4.52 -20.09 -3.54
C GLU A 157 3.10 -19.56 -3.83
N ILE A 158 2.63 -18.63 -3.02
CA ILE A 158 1.33 -18.02 -3.23
C ILE A 158 1.45 -17.16 -4.46
N LYS A 159 0.71 -17.52 -5.51
CA LYS A 159 0.63 -16.75 -6.75
C LYS A 159 -0.26 -15.54 -6.52
N ASP A 160 0.27 -14.56 -5.82
CA ASP A 160 -0.34 -13.25 -5.76
C ASP A 160 0.06 -12.53 -7.07
N GLU A 161 -0.89 -12.41 -8.01
CA GLU A 161 -0.69 -11.66 -9.24
C GLU A 161 -0.70 -10.15 -8.96
N GLU A 162 -1.17 -9.75 -7.78
CA GLU A 162 -1.23 -8.38 -7.34
C GLU A 162 0.10 -7.99 -6.68
N HIS A 163 0.80 -7.08 -7.31
CA HIS A 163 2.03 -6.53 -6.74
C HIS A 163 1.74 -5.18 -6.09
N PHE A 164 2.15 -5.08 -4.85
CA PHE A 164 2.10 -3.84 -4.08
C PHE A 164 3.50 -3.23 -4.00
N PRO A 165 3.63 -1.91 -3.87
CA PRO A 165 4.89 -1.29 -3.53
C PRO A 165 5.42 -1.83 -2.20
N THR A 166 6.73 -1.95 -2.09
CA THR A 166 7.40 -2.30 -0.83
C THR A 166 7.22 -1.18 0.20
N ASN A 167 7.46 -1.49 1.47
CA ASN A 167 7.37 -0.48 2.53
C ASN A 167 8.29 0.74 2.29
N ASP A 168 9.51 0.53 1.77
CA ASP A 168 10.43 1.62 1.44
C ASP A 168 9.89 2.47 0.29
N GLU A 169 9.32 1.84 -0.74
CA GLU A 169 8.66 2.53 -1.85
C GLU A 169 7.43 3.33 -1.37
N ILE A 170 6.64 2.80 -0.43
CA ILE A 170 5.51 3.50 0.18
C ILE A 170 5.97 4.75 0.94
N ILE A 171 7.06 4.65 1.69
CA ILE A 171 7.66 5.81 2.39
C ILE A 171 8.05 6.89 1.39
N GLU A 172 8.69 6.53 0.29
CA GLU A 172 9.09 7.47 -0.77
C GLU A 172 7.86 8.12 -1.44
N ILE A 173 6.84 7.33 -1.78
CA ILE A 173 5.57 7.82 -2.33
C ILE A 173 4.93 8.85 -1.39
N ASN A 174 4.82 8.53 -0.11
CA ASN A 174 4.20 9.40 0.89
C ASN A 174 4.99 10.70 1.10
N ALA A 175 6.31 10.64 1.09
CA ALA A 175 7.17 11.82 1.17
C ALA A 175 6.95 12.75 -0.04
N HIS A 176 6.84 12.18 -1.23
CA HIS A 176 6.58 12.94 -2.46
C HIS A 176 5.20 13.61 -2.45
N ILE A 177 4.15 12.86 -2.09
CA ILE A 177 2.79 13.39 -1.95
C ILE A 177 2.76 14.55 -0.95
N ALA A 178 3.43 14.41 0.19
CA ALA A 178 3.52 15.48 1.19
C ALA A 178 4.22 16.74 0.62
N GLY A 179 5.24 16.57 -0.21
CA GLY A 179 5.91 17.66 -0.93
C GLY A 179 4.98 18.37 -1.92
N LEU A 180 4.21 17.61 -2.71
CA LEU A 180 3.21 18.15 -3.62
C LEU A 180 2.16 18.96 -2.86
N ARG A 181 1.62 18.44 -1.77
CA ARG A 181 0.64 19.15 -0.93
C ARG A 181 1.16 20.50 -0.46
N LYS A 182 2.37 20.57 0.06
CA LYS A 182 3.01 21.84 0.48
C LYS A 182 3.08 22.83 -0.68
N LYS A 183 3.50 22.37 -1.85
CA LYS A 183 3.62 23.22 -3.06
C LYS A 183 2.28 23.79 -3.51
N TYR A 184 1.21 23.00 -3.45
CA TYR A 184 -0.13 23.44 -3.86
C TYR A 184 -0.76 24.37 -2.83
N HIS A 185 -0.64 24.09 -1.53
CA HIS A 185 -1.09 25.01 -0.48
C HIS A 185 -0.41 26.39 -0.55
N SER A 186 0.89 26.42 -0.80
CA SER A 186 1.61 27.69 -0.92
C SER A 186 1.14 28.51 -2.12
N LYS A 187 0.74 27.88 -3.23
CA LYS A 187 0.19 28.59 -4.38
C LYS A 187 -1.19 29.19 -4.13
N THR A 188 -2.03 28.50 -3.36
CA THR A 188 -3.38 28.97 -3.02
C THR A 188 -3.32 30.20 -2.10
N LEU A 189 -2.34 30.26 -1.19
CA LEU A 189 -2.15 31.40 -0.28
C LEU A 189 -1.57 32.66 -0.97
N VAL A 190 -0.90 32.52 -2.11
CA VAL A 190 -0.34 33.66 -2.87
C VAL A 190 -1.33 34.21 -3.88
N ALA A 191 -2.42 33.52 -4.16
CA ALA A 191 -3.46 33.92 -5.12
C ALA A 191 -4.65 34.65 -4.48
N ILE A 192 -4.57 35.01 -3.19
CA ILE A 192 -5.51 35.85 -2.43
C ILE A 192 -4.83 37.21 -2.18
#